data_31fdfa5a0b6a221d40822c0ff27509ad
#
_entry.id   31fdfa5a0b6a221d40822c0ff27509ad
#
_cell.length_a   1.000
_cell.length_b   1.000
_cell.length_c   1.000
_cell.angle_alpha   90.00
_cell.angle_beta   90.00
_cell.angle_gamma   90.00
#
_symmetry.space_group_name_H-M   'P 1'
#
loop_
_entity.id
_entity.type
_entity.pdbx_description
1 polymer ?
#
loop_
_entity_poly.entity_id
_entity_poly.type
_entity_poly.pdbx_seq_one_letter_code
_entity_poly.pdbx_strand_id
1 'polypeptide(L)'
;MRLLVRNARIALPSGELYHGDLFAEGGRIAAIDRDIGRDADTVIEAGGHVLMPGVMDPQVHFREPGNEHKEDLSSGSRAAAKGGGLPAFWKCPTPIRRQPVPPP
;
A
#
# COMPACT_ATOMS: atom_id res chain seq x y z
N MET A 1 -16.11 -0.49 8.24
CA MET A 1 -16.05 0.74 7.43
C MET A 1 -16.41 0.41 5.98
N ARG A 2 -17.21 1.26 5.38
CA ARG A 2 -17.63 1.14 3.98
C ARG A 2 -16.98 2.25 3.16
N LEU A 3 -16.33 1.88 2.08
CA LEU A 3 -15.64 2.79 1.17
C LEU A 3 -16.22 2.63 -0.25
N LEU A 4 -16.58 3.73 -0.87
CA LEU A 4 -16.98 3.78 -2.27
C LEU A 4 -15.99 4.63 -3.05
N VAL A 5 -15.36 4.06 -4.07
CA VAL A 5 -14.55 4.79 -5.05
C VAL A 5 -15.36 4.88 -6.34
N ARG A 6 -15.64 6.09 -6.77
CA ARG A 6 -16.49 6.37 -7.93
C ARG A 6 -15.68 6.82 -9.12
N ASN A 7 -16.17 6.45 -10.30
CA ASN A 7 -15.67 6.93 -11.58
C ASN A 7 -14.15 6.73 -11.73
N ALA A 8 -13.70 5.50 -11.51
CA ALA A 8 -12.30 5.08 -11.62
C ALA A 8 -12.08 4.20 -12.85
N ARG A 9 -10.86 4.19 -13.36
CA ARG A 9 -10.39 3.14 -14.25
C ARG A 9 -9.71 2.07 -13.40
N ILE A 10 -10.41 0.98 -13.15
CA ILE A 10 -10.01 -0.06 -12.20
C ILE A 10 -9.14 -1.08 -12.91
N ALA A 11 -7.90 -1.24 -12.45
CA ALA A 11 -6.99 -2.26 -12.96
C ALA A 11 -7.40 -3.65 -12.46
N LEU A 12 -7.94 -4.47 -13.36
CA LEU A 12 -8.33 -5.84 -13.06
C LEU A 12 -7.11 -6.79 -13.14
N PRO A 13 -7.18 -7.96 -12.49
CA PRO A 13 -6.11 -8.97 -12.56
C PRO A 13 -5.77 -9.42 -13.99
N SER A 14 -6.71 -9.32 -14.92
CA SER A 14 -6.50 -9.61 -16.35
C SER A 14 -5.62 -8.59 -17.08
N GLY A 15 -5.32 -7.44 -16.44
CA GLY A 15 -4.67 -6.29 -17.09
C GLY A 15 -5.64 -5.34 -17.77
N GLU A 16 -6.92 -5.66 -17.81
CA GLU A 16 -7.97 -4.80 -18.35
C GLU A 16 -8.27 -3.65 -17.40
N LEU A 17 -8.56 -2.47 -17.96
CA LEU A 17 -9.04 -1.33 -17.20
C LEU A 17 -10.57 -1.26 -17.29
N TYR A 18 -11.22 -1.44 -16.17
CA TYR A 18 -12.68 -1.37 -16.06
C TYR A 18 -13.10 0.02 -15.57
N HIS A 19 -13.89 0.71 -16.34
CA HIS A 19 -14.38 2.04 -15.95
C HIS A 19 -15.66 1.91 -15.12
N GLY A 20 -15.59 2.22 -13.84
CA GLY A 20 -16.71 2.09 -12.94
C GLY A 20 -16.38 2.45 -11.50
N ASP A 21 -17.13 1.85 -10.60
CA ASP A 21 -17.05 2.08 -9.17
C ASP A 21 -16.57 0.82 -8.45
N LEU A 22 -15.89 1.03 -7.33
CA LEU A 22 -15.48 -0.03 -6.43
C LEU A 22 -16.07 0.23 -5.04
N PHE A 23 -16.72 -0.77 -4.47
CA PHE A 23 -17.25 -0.73 -3.12
C PHE A 23 -16.51 -1.74 -2.24
N ALA A 24 -15.99 -1.25 -1.14
CA ALA A 24 -15.30 -2.07 -0.14
C ALA A 24 -15.98 -1.98 1.21
N GLU A 25 -16.07 -3.09 1.90
CA GLU A 25 -16.69 -3.20 3.22
C GLU A 25 -15.94 -4.22 4.07
N GLY A 26 -15.67 -3.88 5.32
CA GLY A 26 -14.99 -4.77 6.25
C GLY A 26 -13.59 -5.20 5.80
N GLY A 27 -12.86 -4.32 5.12
CA GLY A 27 -11.52 -4.60 4.62
C GLY A 27 -11.48 -5.47 3.35
N ARG A 28 -12.62 -5.68 2.69
CA ARG A 28 -12.72 -6.51 1.47
C ARG A 28 -13.42 -5.74 0.36
N ILE A 29 -13.05 -6.03 -0.87
CA ILE A 29 -13.78 -5.56 -2.04
C ILE A 29 -15.08 -6.35 -2.13
N ALA A 30 -16.21 -5.65 -2.03
CA ALA A 30 -17.53 -6.27 -2.05
C ALA A 30 -18.17 -6.22 -3.44
N ALA A 31 -17.89 -5.19 -4.24
CA ALA A 31 -18.44 -5.05 -5.58
C ALA A 31 -17.56 -4.18 -6.47
N ILE A 32 -17.53 -4.51 -7.75
CA ILE A 32 -17.02 -3.65 -8.83
C ILE A 32 -18.11 -3.63 -9.89
N ASP A 33 -18.64 -2.46 -10.18
CA ASP A 33 -19.71 -2.28 -11.16
C ASP A 33 -19.68 -0.86 -11.74
N ARG A 34 -20.45 -0.63 -12.78
CA ARG A 34 -20.46 0.66 -13.48
C ARG A 34 -21.03 1.81 -12.66
N ASP A 35 -22.04 1.52 -11.86
CA ASP A 35 -22.70 2.52 -11.01
C ASP A 35 -23.19 1.87 -9.74
N ILE A 36 -22.50 2.10 -8.64
CA ILE A 36 -22.83 1.53 -7.34
C ILE A 36 -23.53 2.60 -6.51
N GLY A 37 -24.85 2.51 -6.41
CA GLY A 37 -25.68 3.43 -5.64
C GLY A 37 -25.82 3.01 -4.16
N ARG A 38 -24.69 2.68 -3.50
CA ARG A 38 -24.70 2.25 -2.09
C ARG A 38 -24.13 3.35 -1.20
N ASP A 39 -24.71 3.49 -0.01
CA ASP A 39 -24.19 4.39 1.01
C ASP A 39 -22.85 3.88 1.54
N ALA A 40 -21.92 4.79 1.75
CA ALA A 40 -20.60 4.50 2.28
C ALA A 40 -20.18 5.55 3.31
N ASP A 41 -19.34 5.15 4.24
CA ASP A 41 -18.77 6.06 5.23
C ASP A 41 -17.81 7.05 4.59
N THR A 42 -17.11 6.61 3.56
CA THR A 42 -16.19 7.45 2.78
C THR A 42 -16.47 7.25 1.30
N VAL A 43 -16.55 8.34 0.56
CA VAL A 43 -16.70 8.35 -0.90
C VAL A 43 -15.53 9.09 -1.51
N ILE A 44 -14.84 8.46 -2.46
CA ILE A 44 -13.74 9.04 -3.22
C ILE A 44 -14.17 9.17 -4.66
N GLU A 45 -14.19 10.39 -5.18
CA GLU A 45 -14.37 10.66 -6.62
C GLU A 45 -13.01 10.55 -7.31
N ALA A 46 -12.84 9.50 -8.10
CA ALA A 46 -11.57 9.24 -8.76
C ALA A 46 -11.37 10.05 -10.05
N GLY A 47 -12.45 10.63 -10.62
CA GLY A 47 -12.35 11.52 -11.78
C GLY A 47 -11.69 10.88 -13.00
N GLY A 48 -11.86 9.58 -13.20
CA GLY A 48 -11.25 8.85 -14.31
C GLY A 48 -9.78 8.43 -14.06
N HIS A 49 -9.23 8.68 -12.89
CA HIS A 49 -7.90 8.19 -12.53
C HIS A 49 -7.86 6.66 -12.41
N VAL A 50 -6.70 6.09 -12.59
CA VAL A 50 -6.50 4.64 -12.45
C VAL A 50 -6.52 4.25 -10.97
N LEU A 51 -7.37 3.28 -10.64
CA LEU A 51 -7.38 2.61 -9.35
C LEU A 51 -6.70 1.25 -9.48
N MET A 52 -5.65 1.04 -8.71
CA MET A 52 -4.90 -0.20 -8.71
C MET A 52 -4.62 -0.66 -7.28
N PRO A 53 -4.31 -1.95 -7.06
CA PRO A 53 -3.83 -2.41 -5.75
C PRO A 53 -2.58 -1.64 -5.32
N GLY A 54 -2.42 -1.43 -4.03
CA GLY A 54 -1.17 -0.91 -3.48
C GLY A 54 -0.01 -1.83 -3.80
N VAL A 55 1.16 -1.25 -4.02
CA VAL A 55 2.37 -1.99 -4.37
C VAL A 55 2.92 -2.69 -3.14
N MET A 56 3.32 -3.95 -3.27
CA MET A 56 4.02 -4.70 -2.23
C MET A 56 5.52 -4.72 -2.54
N ASP A 57 6.33 -4.28 -1.59
CA ASP A 57 7.78 -4.36 -1.69
C ASP A 57 8.30 -5.58 -0.95
N PRO A 58 8.82 -6.62 -1.63
CA PRO A 58 9.30 -7.83 -0.99
C PRO A 58 10.68 -7.68 -0.34
N GLN A 59 11.38 -6.57 -0.55
CA GLN A 59 12.72 -6.36 -0.03
C GLN A 59 12.90 -4.94 0.50
N VAL A 60 12.66 -4.77 1.80
CA VAL A 60 12.73 -3.48 2.49
C VAL A 60 13.74 -3.54 3.63
N HIS A 61 14.58 -2.52 3.74
CA HIS A 61 15.52 -2.32 4.84
C HIS A 61 15.18 -1.03 5.59
N PHE A 62 14.42 -1.14 6.68
CA PHE A 62 14.05 0.02 7.51
C PHE A 62 15.15 0.49 8.47
N ARG A 63 16.32 -0.12 8.42
CA ARG A 63 17.47 0.23 9.25
C ARG A 63 17.27 0.01 10.75
N GLU A 64 16.24 -0.68 11.16
CA GLU A 64 15.95 -1.04 12.53
C GLU A 64 15.92 -2.58 12.68
N PRO A 65 16.62 -3.16 13.66
CA PRO A 65 17.50 -2.51 14.66
C PRO A 65 18.91 -2.20 14.11
N GLY A 66 19.59 -1.24 14.78
CA GLY A 66 21.03 -1.00 14.63
C GLY A 66 21.41 0.25 13.85
N ASN A 67 20.52 0.83 13.05
CA ASN A 67 20.76 2.04 12.26
C ASN A 67 19.56 3.00 12.29
N GLU A 68 18.90 3.10 13.44
CA GLU A 68 17.69 3.90 13.62
C GLU A 68 17.90 5.39 13.37
N HIS A 69 19.14 5.87 13.50
CA HIS A 69 19.50 7.25 13.16
C HIS A 69 19.32 7.58 11.67
N LYS A 70 19.32 6.57 10.80
CA LYS A 70 19.06 6.74 9.36
C LYS A 70 17.58 6.67 9.05
N GLU A 71 16.89 5.67 9.62
CA GLU A 71 15.49 5.40 9.41
C GLU A 71 15.02 4.39 10.44
N ASP A 72 13.81 4.52 10.93
CA ASP A 72 13.14 3.54 11.77
C ASP A 72 11.89 2.99 11.09
N LEU A 73 11.22 2.02 11.71
CA LEU A 73 9.99 1.43 11.17
C LEU A 73 8.89 2.47 11.03
N SER A 74 8.79 3.40 11.98
CA SER A 74 7.76 4.44 11.94
C SER A 74 7.96 5.41 10.78
N SER A 75 9.16 5.95 10.61
CA SER A 75 9.46 6.91 9.53
C SER A 75 9.42 6.25 8.15
N GLY A 76 9.99 5.05 8.03
CA GLY A 76 10.02 4.30 6.78
C GLY A 76 8.63 3.88 6.33
N SER A 77 7.79 3.39 7.22
CA SER A 77 6.41 2.99 6.90
C SER A 77 5.54 4.18 6.50
N ARG A 78 5.70 5.33 7.14
CA ARG A 78 5.00 6.56 6.76
C ARG A 78 5.43 7.06 5.39
N ALA A 79 6.71 7.00 5.08
CA ALA A 79 7.24 7.35 3.76
C ALA A 79 6.68 6.44 2.67
N ALA A 80 6.63 5.13 2.93
CA ALA A 80 6.05 4.15 2.02
C ALA A 80 4.57 4.42 1.77
N ALA A 81 3.79 4.68 2.82
CA ALA A 81 2.37 4.99 2.70
C ALA A 81 2.14 6.26 1.86
N LYS A 82 2.93 7.31 2.08
CA LYS A 82 2.84 8.56 1.32
C LYS A 82 3.24 8.37 -0.15
N GLY A 83 4.21 7.48 -0.40
CA GLY A 83 4.75 7.25 -1.75
C GLY A 83 3.89 6.36 -2.64
N GLY A 84 3.00 5.53 -2.10
CA GLY A 84 2.24 4.65 -2.95
C GLY A 84 1.21 3.77 -2.25
N GLY A 85 0.98 3.97 -0.97
CA GLY A 85 -0.03 3.23 -0.25
C GLY A 85 0.23 1.72 -0.24
N LEU A 86 1.40 1.30 0.18
CA LEU A 86 1.75 -0.12 0.25
C LEU A 86 0.80 -0.88 1.18
N PRO A 87 0.10 -1.92 0.70
CA PRO A 87 -0.77 -2.72 1.55
C PRO A 87 0.02 -3.62 2.49
N ALA A 88 1.25 -3.98 2.13
CA ALA A 88 2.17 -4.80 2.90
C ALA A 88 3.59 -4.64 2.38
N PHE A 89 4.55 -4.95 3.24
CA PHE A 89 5.95 -5.02 2.88
C PHE A 89 6.65 -6.11 3.68
N TRP A 90 7.69 -6.66 3.11
CA TRP A 90 8.54 -7.64 3.77
C TRP A 90 9.81 -6.96 4.26
N LYS A 91 10.04 -6.99 5.56
CA LYS A 91 11.27 -6.42 6.13
C LYS A 91 12.43 -7.40 5.97
N CYS A 92 13.45 -7.01 5.24
CA CYS A 92 14.73 -7.72 5.24
C CYS A 92 15.56 -7.33 6.47
N PRO A 93 16.22 -8.27 7.14
CA PRO A 93 17.16 -7.95 8.22
C PRO A 93 18.25 -7.03 7.69
N THR A 94 18.53 -5.95 8.41
CA THR A 94 19.69 -5.13 8.12
C THR A 94 20.94 -5.92 8.50
N PRO A 95 21.92 -6.08 7.60
CA PRO A 95 23.16 -6.76 7.93
C PRO A 95 23.87 -6.01 9.08
N ILE A 96 24.01 -6.65 10.21
CA ILE A 96 24.88 -6.14 11.27
C ILE A 96 26.31 -6.35 10.78
N ARG A 97 27.01 -5.29 10.43
CA ARG A 97 28.46 -5.39 10.22
C ARG A 97 29.07 -5.77 11.56
N ARG A 98 29.53 -7.01 11.65
CA ARG A 98 30.43 -7.36 12.75
C ARG A 98 31.66 -6.46 12.61
N GLN A 99 31.89 -5.61 13.61
CA GLN A 99 33.18 -4.95 13.69
C GLN A 99 34.26 -6.03 13.78
N PRO A 100 35.35 -5.93 13.02
CA PRO A 100 36.45 -6.85 13.16
C PRO A 100 36.93 -6.77 14.59
N VAL A 101 36.97 -7.92 15.25
CA VAL A 101 37.56 -8.04 16.59
C VAL A 101 39.04 -7.68 16.42
N PRO A 102 39.55 -6.66 17.14
CA PRO A 102 40.99 -6.38 17.07
C PRO A 102 41.78 -7.62 17.49
N PRO A 103 42.90 -7.90 16.85
CA PRO A 103 43.74 -9.04 17.24
C PRO A 103 44.20 -8.87 18.69
N PRO A 104 44.43 -10.02 19.44
CA PRO A 104 44.84 -10.00 20.82
C PRO A 104 46.22 -9.35 21.00
#